data_792de9cb1f367f7ee5d2cf4002082e71
#
_entry.id   792de9cb1f367f7ee5d2cf4002082e71
#
_cell.length_a   1.000
_cell.length_b   1.000
_cell.length_c   1.000
_cell.angle_alpha   90.00
_cell.angle_beta   90.00
_cell.angle_gamma   90.00
#
_symmetry.space_group_name_H-M   'P 1'
#
loop_
_entity.id
_entity.type
_entity.pdbx_description
1 polymer ?
#
loop_
_entity_poly.entity_id
_entity_poly.type
_entity_poly.pdbx_seq_one_letter_code
_entity_poly.pdbx_strand_id
1 'polypeptide(L)'
;MPVKNYSEKAYKDKLESIFKRFPSVQKVPFGDAYKPGLEHMESFARLLGDPHLRYRTIHIAGTNGKGSVANMLASVLSAVGLKVGLYTSPHIIDFRERARILLPPASIYPDRARSAVENPATGQAPTSIYPDRARSAARRDLSPSPEELPSESVCCSLVPQEYVYDFLCRYEKDMDDLDLSFFEITTGLAFKWFADENVDVAVIETGLGGRLDSTNIITPDLSIITSIALDHCALLGNTLEAIASEKAGIFKKGVPALVGEYLAETRPVFEAKASQTGSSLTFAQDVELSMEERFESILREMDLRGEYQAKNLRTVLSAVDILKRTPLYSGLSDQPTVEDAIIHTASRAGFHGRWEALRKDPLVIADLGHNPAALKENFSQLERMMSTGEYSSLIIVYAVMADKDLDGILPLMPTDATYVLTGLESTRALPPEDLARRFKEYREGAGKPCKMVVTSSAAEAVKTALSLDDGRNPLIFIGGSTYLLSEASSFFVSRGF
;
A
#
# COMPACT_ATOMS: atom_id res chain seq x y z
N MET A 1 -25.99 -3.65 -18.34
CA MET A 1 -26.57 -4.97 -18.73
C MET A 1 -25.80 -6.04 -17.99
N PRO A 2 -26.44 -7.09 -17.47
CA PRO A 2 -25.69 -8.16 -16.83
C PRO A 2 -24.68 -8.77 -17.82
N VAL A 3 -23.44 -8.97 -17.32
CA VAL A 3 -22.36 -9.55 -18.12
C VAL A 3 -22.74 -10.98 -18.48
N LYS A 4 -22.80 -11.32 -19.79
CA LYS A 4 -23.11 -12.68 -20.23
C LYS A 4 -22.09 -13.67 -19.66
N ASN A 5 -22.58 -14.74 -19.04
CA ASN A 5 -21.79 -15.83 -18.48
C ASN A 5 -20.97 -15.48 -17.21
N TYR A 6 -21.26 -14.36 -16.52
CA TYR A 6 -20.64 -14.08 -15.22
C TYR A 6 -21.12 -15.08 -14.16
N SER A 7 -20.18 -15.58 -13.39
CA SER A 7 -20.38 -16.25 -12.11
C SER A 7 -19.11 -16.09 -11.29
N GLU A 8 -19.19 -16.20 -9.97
CA GLU A 8 -18.01 -16.12 -9.11
C GLU A 8 -16.93 -17.14 -9.49
N LYS A 9 -17.35 -18.35 -9.90
CA LYS A 9 -16.43 -19.37 -10.41
C LYS A 9 -15.78 -18.91 -11.71
N ALA A 10 -16.54 -18.41 -12.69
CA ALA A 10 -16.02 -17.93 -13.96
C ALA A 10 -15.02 -16.77 -13.76
N TYR A 11 -15.28 -15.88 -12.81
CA TYR A 11 -14.36 -14.82 -12.43
C TYR A 11 -13.05 -15.39 -11.88
N LYS A 12 -13.10 -16.33 -10.93
CA LYS A 12 -11.91 -16.95 -10.34
C LYS A 12 -11.10 -17.70 -11.40
N ASP A 13 -11.75 -18.51 -12.23
CA ASP A 13 -11.11 -19.26 -13.32
C ASP A 13 -10.43 -18.32 -14.32
N LYS A 14 -11.10 -17.20 -14.68
CA LYS A 14 -10.54 -16.19 -15.59
C LYS A 14 -9.34 -15.48 -15.01
N LEU A 15 -9.43 -15.06 -13.75
CA LEU A 15 -8.35 -14.37 -13.06
C LEU A 15 -7.11 -15.29 -12.92
N GLU A 16 -7.32 -16.57 -12.59
CA GLU A 16 -6.24 -17.55 -12.53
C GLU A 16 -5.59 -17.77 -13.90
N SER A 17 -6.38 -17.83 -14.98
CA SER A 17 -5.87 -17.91 -16.34
C SER A 17 -4.98 -16.72 -16.69
N ILE A 18 -5.41 -15.50 -16.36
CA ILE A 18 -4.61 -14.28 -16.57
C ILE A 18 -3.31 -14.32 -15.76
N PHE A 19 -3.35 -14.73 -14.49
CA PHE A 19 -2.14 -14.84 -13.67
C PHE A 19 -1.14 -15.86 -14.19
N LYS A 20 -1.60 -16.93 -14.84
CA LYS A 20 -0.72 -17.94 -15.47
C LYS A 20 -0.09 -17.42 -16.77
N ARG A 21 -0.86 -16.71 -17.59
CA ARG A 21 -0.41 -16.18 -18.90
C ARG A 21 0.45 -14.93 -18.79
N PHE A 22 0.11 -14.07 -17.86
CA PHE A 22 0.80 -12.79 -17.59
C PHE A 22 1.30 -12.79 -16.14
N PRO A 23 2.40 -13.48 -15.85
CA PRO A 23 2.88 -13.59 -14.49
C PRO A 23 3.35 -12.22 -13.97
N SER A 24 3.00 -11.91 -12.73
CA SER A 24 3.50 -10.71 -12.06
C SER A 24 5.01 -10.83 -11.81
N VAL A 25 5.73 -9.72 -11.89
CA VAL A 25 7.14 -9.62 -11.44
C VAL A 25 7.35 -10.10 -9.99
N GLN A 26 6.29 -10.22 -9.23
CA GLN A 26 6.31 -10.78 -7.88
C GLN A 26 6.33 -12.32 -7.87
N LYS A 27 5.87 -12.99 -8.93
CA LYS A 27 5.72 -14.46 -9.00
C LYS A 27 6.81 -15.16 -9.81
N VAL A 28 7.48 -14.47 -10.72
CA VAL A 28 8.52 -15.03 -11.60
C VAL A 28 9.81 -14.21 -11.52
N PRO A 29 10.97 -14.77 -11.92
CA PRO A 29 12.21 -14.00 -12.03
C PRO A 29 12.02 -12.76 -12.90
N PHE A 30 12.67 -11.66 -12.54
CA PHE A 30 12.43 -10.33 -13.14
C PHE A 30 12.59 -10.29 -14.66
N GLY A 31 13.46 -11.14 -15.26
CA GLY A 31 13.74 -11.13 -16.70
C GLY A 31 12.54 -11.46 -17.59
N ASP A 32 11.58 -12.25 -17.10
CA ASP A 32 10.48 -12.77 -17.91
C ASP A 32 9.17 -11.96 -17.77
N ALA A 33 9.05 -11.14 -16.74
CA ALA A 33 7.80 -10.43 -16.42
C ALA A 33 7.91 -8.90 -16.46
N TYR A 34 9.12 -8.34 -16.48
CA TYR A 34 9.33 -6.91 -16.57
C TYR A 34 9.56 -6.50 -18.03
N LYS A 35 8.65 -5.70 -18.55
CA LYS A 35 8.72 -5.13 -19.91
C LYS A 35 8.95 -3.63 -19.80
N PRO A 36 10.20 -3.15 -19.94
CA PRO A 36 10.48 -1.72 -19.85
C PRO A 36 10.00 -1.01 -21.12
N GLY A 37 9.35 0.13 -20.94
CA GLY A 37 8.80 0.94 -22.04
C GLY A 37 7.37 1.37 -21.75
N LEU A 38 6.89 2.37 -22.44
CA LEU A 38 5.52 2.88 -22.31
C LEU A 38 4.66 2.55 -23.55
N GLU A 39 5.28 2.08 -24.62
CA GLU A 39 4.66 1.93 -25.93
C GLU A 39 3.48 0.94 -25.92
N HIS A 40 3.61 -0.16 -25.17
CA HIS A 40 2.53 -1.14 -25.00
C HIS A 40 1.38 -0.52 -24.23
N MET A 41 1.68 0.13 -23.10
CA MET A 41 0.67 0.79 -22.26
C MET A 41 -0.01 1.94 -22.98
N GLU A 42 0.72 2.76 -23.76
CA GLU A 42 0.15 3.82 -24.59
C GLU A 42 -0.77 3.27 -25.67
N SER A 43 -0.37 2.16 -26.32
CA SER A 43 -1.19 1.48 -27.32
C SER A 43 -2.45 0.90 -26.72
N PHE A 44 -2.34 0.29 -25.56
CA PHE A 44 -3.48 -0.21 -24.81
C PHE A 44 -4.40 0.91 -24.34
N ALA A 45 -3.86 2.01 -23.83
CA ALA A 45 -4.65 3.17 -23.42
C ALA A 45 -5.46 3.75 -24.60
N ARG A 46 -4.85 3.88 -25.81
CA ARG A 46 -5.57 4.31 -27.02
C ARG A 46 -6.73 3.36 -27.36
N LEU A 47 -6.50 2.05 -27.27
CA LEU A 47 -7.53 1.03 -27.53
C LEU A 47 -8.68 1.16 -26.53
N LEU A 48 -8.39 1.48 -25.27
CA LEU A 48 -9.37 1.72 -24.21
C LEU A 48 -10.09 3.08 -24.36
N GLY A 49 -9.69 3.93 -25.31
CA GLY A 49 -10.23 5.28 -25.55
C GLY A 49 -9.64 6.33 -24.63
N ASP A 50 -8.34 6.23 -24.34
CA ASP A 50 -7.54 7.16 -23.52
C ASP A 50 -8.20 7.52 -22.19
N PRO A 51 -8.59 6.53 -21.38
CA PRO A 51 -9.39 6.77 -20.17
C PRO A 51 -8.68 7.67 -19.15
N HIS A 52 -7.35 7.61 -19.08
CA HIS A 52 -6.51 8.40 -18.18
C HIS A 52 -6.57 9.93 -18.44
N LEU A 53 -7.12 10.37 -19.57
CA LEU A 53 -7.31 11.78 -19.91
C LEU A 53 -8.67 12.35 -19.45
N ARG A 54 -9.55 11.53 -18.85
CA ARG A 54 -10.92 11.93 -18.51
C ARG A 54 -11.09 12.48 -17.11
N TYR A 55 -10.07 12.41 -16.28
CA TYR A 55 -10.07 12.86 -14.88
C TYR A 55 -8.70 13.40 -14.49
N ARG A 56 -8.64 14.13 -13.40
CA ARG A 56 -7.36 14.64 -12.87
C ARG A 56 -6.60 13.52 -12.18
N THR A 57 -5.28 13.66 -12.07
CA THR A 57 -4.44 12.63 -11.44
C THR A 57 -3.42 13.22 -10.48
N ILE A 58 -3.03 12.46 -9.45
CA ILE A 58 -1.88 12.68 -8.57
C ILE A 58 -1.00 11.45 -8.71
N HIS A 59 0.28 11.61 -8.99
CA HIS A 59 1.19 10.50 -9.28
C HIS A 59 2.21 10.33 -8.16
N ILE A 60 2.33 9.12 -7.62
CA ILE A 60 3.16 8.83 -6.44
C ILE A 60 4.17 7.74 -6.76
N ALA A 61 5.46 8.07 -6.65
CA ALA A 61 6.57 7.12 -6.68
C ALA A 61 7.36 7.16 -5.35
N GLY A 62 8.29 6.24 -5.18
CA GLY A 62 9.13 6.15 -4.00
C GLY A 62 9.57 4.73 -3.72
N THR A 63 10.45 4.51 -2.77
CA THR A 63 10.79 3.17 -2.29
C THR A 63 9.78 2.73 -1.25
N ASN A 64 9.71 3.41 -0.12
CA ASN A 64 8.76 3.15 0.95
C ASN A 64 7.75 4.30 1.08
N GLY A 65 6.56 4.04 1.67
CA GLY A 65 5.57 5.08 1.95
C GLY A 65 4.55 5.35 0.85
N LYS A 66 4.76 4.89 -0.40
CA LYS A 66 3.84 5.15 -1.53
C LYS A 66 2.37 4.86 -1.20
N GLY A 67 2.07 3.63 -0.80
CA GLY A 67 0.71 3.20 -0.47
C GLY A 67 0.11 3.99 0.70
N SER A 68 0.90 4.32 1.74
CA SER A 68 0.43 5.14 2.87
C SER A 68 0.05 6.54 2.41
N VAL A 69 0.94 7.23 1.66
CA VAL A 69 0.68 8.56 1.12
C VAL A 69 -0.51 8.55 0.16
N ALA A 70 -0.62 7.52 -0.70
CA ALA A 70 -1.74 7.38 -1.63
C ALA A 70 -3.08 7.24 -0.90
N ASN A 71 -3.15 6.37 0.12
CA ASN A 71 -4.38 6.15 0.89
C ASN A 71 -4.76 7.39 1.73
N MET A 72 -3.80 8.05 2.39
CA MET A 72 -4.05 9.31 3.12
C MET A 72 -4.59 10.39 2.18
N LEU A 73 -3.97 10.60 1.01
CA LEU A 73 -4.46 11.60 0.05
C LEU A 73 -5.84 11.25 -0.50
N ALA A 74 -6.09 9.98 -0.82
CA ALA A 74 -7.41 9.56 -1.28
C ALA A 74 -8.49 9.76 -0.20
N SER A 75 -8.18 9.44 1.07
CA SER A 75 -9.05 9.70 2.21
C SER A 75 -9.39 11.18 2.34
N VAL A 76 -8.36 12.04 2.33
CA VAL A 76 -8.52 13.50 2.44
C VAL A 76 -9.34 14.07 1.28
N LEU A 77 -9.00 13.71 0.04
CA LEU A 77 -9.70 14.22 -1.15
C LEU A 77 -11.17 13.79 -1.17
N SER A 78 -11.46 12.56 -0.72
CA SER A 78 -12.85 12.11 -0.63
C SER A 78 -13.62 12.82 0.47
N ALA A 79 -12.98 13.07 1.62
CA ALA A 79 -13.60 13.77 2.74
C ALA A 79 -14.01 15.21 2.39
N VAL A 80 -13.23 15.89 1.54
CA VAL A 80 -13.55 17.25 1.06
C VAL A 80 -14.48 17.27 -0.16
N GLY A 81 -15.11 16.14 -0.51
CA GLY A 81 -16.22 16.08 -1.45
C GLY A 81 -15.91 15.57 -2.85
N LEU A 82 -14.70 15.06 -3.12
CA LEU A 82 -14.36 14.50 -4.42
C LEU A 82 -14.63 13.00 -4.51
N LYS A 83 -15.07 12.50 -5.66
CA LYS A 83 -15.06 11.06 -5.98
C LYS A 83 -13.66 10.69 -6.43
N VAL A 84 -12.97 9.85 -5.66
CA VAL A 84 -11.54 9.60 -5.81
C VAL A 84 -11.29 8.18 -6.28
N GLY A 85 -10.64 8.02 -7.46
CA GLY A 85 -10.02 6.77 -7.85
C GLY A 85 -8.71 6.57 -7.08
N LEU A 86 -8.44 5.35 -6.64
CA LEU A 86 -7.20 4.99 -5.94
C LEU A 86 -6.61 3.72 -6.54
N TYR A 87 -5.43 3.85 -7.18
CA TYR A 87 -4.66 2.73 -7.72
C TYR A 87 -3.42 2.48 -6.88
N THR A 88 -3.31 1.29 -6.30
CA THR A 88 -2.20 0.89 -5.42
C THR A 88 -1.72 -0.52 -5.71
N SER A 89 -0.49 -0.83 -5.31
CA SER A 89 0.11 -2.16 -5.45
C SER A 89 1.14 -2.46 -4.35
N PRO A 90 1.32 -3.74 -4.01
CA PRO A 90 0.52 -4.91 -4.39
C PRO A 90 -0.81 -4.99 -3.63
N HIS A 91 -1.67 -5.93 -3.99
CA HIS A 91 -2.80 -6.36 -3.15
C HIS A 91 -2.32 -7.34 -2.07
N ILE A 92 -3.07 -7.45 -0.98
CA ILE A 92 -2.75 -8.34 0.15
C ILE A 92 -3.63 -9.59 0.08
N ILE A 93 -4.95 -9.45 0.02
CA ILE A 93 -5.91 -10.56 0.05
C ILE A 93 -6.67 -10.67 -1.27
N ASP A 94 -7.20 -9.56 -1.78
CA ASP A 94 -8.06 -9.55 -2.96
C ASP A 94 -7.42 -8.70 -4.08
N PHE A 95 -7.38 -9.27 -5.28
CA PHE A 95 -6.90 -8.59 -6.48
C PHE A 95 -7.50 -7.18 -6.65
N ARG A 96 -8.76 -7.01 -6.27
CA ARG A 96 -9.54 -5.77 -6.43
C ARG A 96 -9.04 -4.63 -5.55
N GLU A 97 -8.23 -4.90 -4.52
CA GLU A 97 -7.57 -3.87 -3.70
C GLU A 97 -6.69 -2.93 -4.52
N ARG A 98 -6.29 -3.36 -5.74
CA ARG A 98 -5.48 -2.54 -6.64
C ARG A 98 -6.23 -1.35 -7.21
N ALA A 99 -7.55 -1.44 -7.38
CA ALA A 99 -8.38 -0.38 -7.89
C ALA A 99 -9.58 -0.16 -6.97
N ARG A 100 -9.62 1.00 -6.34
CA ARG A 100 -10.64 1.40 -5.37
C ARG A 100 -11.22 2.75 -5.73
N ILE A 101 -12.46 3.00 -5.34
CA ILE A 101 -13.08 4.32 -5.40
C ILE A 101 -13.52 4.72 -4.00
N LEU A 102 -13.05 5.87 -3.55
CA LEU A 102 -13.52 6.50 -2.33
C LEU A 102 -14.57 7.53 -2.68
N LEU A 103 -15.69 7.45 -1.97
CA LEU A 103 -16.83 8.32 -2.16
C LEU A 103 -16.84 9.43 -1.11
N PRO A 104 -17.30 10.64 -1.50
CA PRO A 104 -17.51 11.71 -0.53
C PRO A 104 -18.59 11.32 0.49
N PRO A 105 -18.56 11.89 1.71
CA PRO A 105 -19.60 11.70 2.71
C PRO A 105 -20.98 12.04 2.17
N ALA A 106 -21.99 11.24 2.53
CA ALA A 106 -23.37 11.42 2.09
C ALA A 106 -23.94 12.79 2.47
N SER A 107 -23.46 13.38 3.56
CA SER A 107 -23.84 14.72 4.03
C SER A 107 -23.43 15.84 3.06
N ILE A 108 -22.37 15.64 2.27
CA ILE A 108 -21.87 16.65 1.31
C ILE A 108 -22.53 16.47 -0.08
N TYR A 109 -22.77 15.22 -0.49
CA TYR A 109 -23.38 14.89 -1.79
C TYR A 109 -24.44 13.79 -1.66
N PRO A 110 -25.64 14.11 -1.15
CA PRO A 110 -26.70 13.12 -0.91
C PRO A 110 -27.10 12.34 -2.18
N ASP A 111 -27.04 12.97 -3.35
CA ASP A 111 -27.41 12.32 -4.63
C ASP A 111 -26.31 11.39 -5.16
N ARG A 112 -25.04 11.72 -4.96
CA ARG A 112 -23.91 10.83 -5.36
C ARG A 112 -23.75 9.62 -4.43
N ALA A 113 -24.03 9.78 -3.14
CA ALA A 113 -24.00 8.69 -2.17
C ALA A 113 -25.13 7.67 -2.41
N ARG A 114 -26.31 8.10 -2.79
CA ARG A 114 -27.44 7.20 -3.11
C ARG A 114 -27.18 6.32 -4.33
N SER A 115 -26.59 6.86 -5.38
CA SER A 115 -26.30 6.10 -6.60
C SER A 115 -25.19 5.04 -6.41
N ALA A 116 -24.37 5.17 -5.37
CA ALA A 116 -23.27 4.24 -5.08
C ALA A 116 -23.63 3.14 -4.08
N VAL A 117 -24.65 3.38 -3.25
CA VAL A 117 -25.15 2.39 -2.26
C VAL A 117 -26.09 1.36 -2.91
N GLU A 118 -26.75 1.73 -4.01
CA GLU A 118 -27.58 0.81 -4.76
C GLU A 118 -26.77 0.21 -5.92
N ASN A 119 -26.30 -1.02 -5.76
CA ASN A 119 -25.87 -1.81 -6.90
C ASN A 119 -27.14 -2.05 -7.76
N PRO A 120 -27.26 -1.45 -8.96
CA PRO A 120 -28.47 -1.52 -9.76
C PRO A 120 -28.82 -2.96 -10.20
N ALA A 121 -27.93 -3.93 -9.98
CA ALA A 121 -28.14 -5.34 -10.35
C ALA A 121 -28.64 -6.22 -9.19
N THR A 122 -28.37 -5.88 -7.92
CA THR A 122 -28.69 -6.79 -6.80
C THR A 122 -29.38 -6.16 -5.60
N GLY A 123 -29.43 -4.83 -5.48
CA GLY A 123 -30.02 -4.14 -4.30
C GLY A 123 -29.33 -4.43 -2.97
N GLN A 124 -28.12 -4.98 -2.99
CA GLN A 124 -27.35 -5.31 -1.78
C GLN A 124 -26.23 -4.28 -1.55
N ALA A 125 -26.08 -3.88 -0.29
CA ALA A 125 -24.95 -3.06 0.13
C ALA A 125 -23.61 -3.78 -0.15
N PRO A 126 -22.54 -3.06 -0.52
CA PRO A 126 -21.24 -3.65 -0.75
C PRO A 126 -20.79 -4.42 0.49
N THR A 127 -20.56 -5.71 0.35
CA THR A 127 -20.00 -6.55 1.42
C THR A 127 -18.55 -6.18 1.60
N SER A 128 -18.19 -5.62 2.76
CA SER A 128 -16.80 -5.51 3.19
C SER A 128 -16.19 -6.92 3.22
N ILE A 129 -15.06 -7.12 2.55
CA ILE A 129 -14.31 -8.40 2.60
C ILE A 129 -13.73 -8.62 4.01
N TYR A 130 -13.68 -7.57 4.81
CA TYR A 130 -13.25 -7.61 6.20
C TYR A 130 -14.48 -7.49 7.10
N PRO A 131 -14.80 -8.53 7.91
CA PRO A 131 -15.88 -8.41 8.87
C PRO A 131 -15.60 -7.26 9.84
N ASP A 132 -16.66 -6.59 10.27
CA ASP A 132 -16.78 -5.40 11.13
C ASP A 132 -15.77 -5.28 12.32
N ARG A 133 -14.46 -5.27 12.06
CA ARG A 133 -13.43 -5.11 13.10
C ARG A 133 -13.29 -3.67 13.60
N ALA A 134 -13.69 -2.70 12.77
CA ALA A 134 -13.71 -1.30 13.19
C ALA A 134 -14.71 -1.03 14.33
N ARG A 135 -15.77 -1.83 14.44
CA ARG A 135 -16.80 -1.65 15.48
C ARG A 135 -16.44 -2.20 16.86
N SER A 136 -15.50 -3.16 16.97
CA SER A 136 -15.14 -3.75 18.27
C SER A 136 -14.02 -3.03 19.00
N ALA A 137 -13.27 -2.16 18.33
CA ALA A 137 -12.14 -1.43 18.89
C ALA A 137 -12.55 -0.20 19.74
N ALA A 138 -13.79 0.26 19.63
CA ALA A 138 -14.27 1.48 20.27
C ALA A 138 -14.97 1.27 21.64
N ARG A 139 -14.98 0.08 22.19
CA ARG A 139 -15.67 -0.17 23.48
C ARG A 139 -14.77 -0.86 24.48
N ARG A 140 -13.99 -0.07 25.23
CA ARG A 140 -13.81 -0.18 26.68
C ARG A 140 -12.98 0.99 27.21
N ASP A 141 -13.64 1.66 28.18
CA ASP A 141 -13.18 2.67 29.15
C ASP A 141 -12.80 4.06 28.63
N LEU A 142 -13.83 4.87 28.60
CA LEU A 142 -13.99 6.13 29.36
C LEU A 142 -15.38 6.67 29.01
N SER A 143 -16.32 6.63 29.94
CA SER A 143 -17.67 7.15 29.74
C SER A 143 -17.65 8.67 29.57
N PRO A 144 -18.33 9.20 28.54
CA PRO A 144 -19.67 9.75 28.69
C PRO A 144 -20.65 9.14 27.70
N SER A 145 -21.96 9.31 27.96
CA SER A 145 -23.11 8.75 27.31
C SER A 145 -23.08 8.80 25.76
N PRO A 146 -23.55 7.73 25.07
CA PRO A 146 -23.51 7.65 23.62
C PRO A 146 -24.67 8.46 23.03
N GLU A 147 -24.39 9.58 22.43
CA GLU A 147 -25.14 9.96 21.24
C GLU A 147 -24.64 9.06 20.11
N GLU A 148 -25.55 8.25 19.57
CA GLU A 148 -25.30 7.35 18.44
C GLU A 148 -24.79 8.16 17.26
N LEU A 149 -23.48 8.07 16.98
CA LEU A 149 -22.97 8.47 15.66
C LEU A 149 -23.65 7.57 14.61
N PRO A 150 -24.29 8.12 13.58
CA PRO A 150 -24.92 7.33 12.54
C PRO A 150 -23.87 6.39 11.93
N SER A 151 -24.28 5.17 11.60
CA SER A 151 -23.48 4.18 10.87
C SER A 151 -23.09 4.78 9.52
N GLU A 152 -21.99 5.52 9.47
CA GLU A 152 -21.45 6.05 8.21
C GLU A 152 -20.97 4.85 7.39
N SER A 153 -21.68 4.63 6.29
CA SER A 153 -21.47 3.66 5.25
C SER A 153 -20.01 3.70 4.76
N VAL A 154 -19.45 2.52 4.52
CA VAL A 154 -18.10 2.31 3.94
C VAL A 154 -17.89 3.27 2.76
N CYS A 155 -16.97 4.23 2.93
CA CYS A 155 -16.67 5.22 1.91
C CYS A 155 -15.84 4.65 0.73
N CYS A 156 -15.38 3.40 0.81
CA CYS A 156 -14.48 2.77 -0.14
C CYS A 156 -15.13 1.57 -0.83
N SER A 157 -15.13 1.57 -2.16
CA SER A 157 -15.60 0.45 -3.00
C SER A 157 -14.45 -0.14 -3.80
N LEU A 158 -14.32 -1.46 -3.78
CA LEU A 158 -13.41 -2.20 -4.67
C LEU A 158 -14.02 -2.28 -6.07
N VAL A 159 -13.17 -2.38 -7.10
CA VAL A 159 -13.66 -2.67 -8.46
C VAL A 159 -14.54 -3.94 -8.45
N PRO A 160 -15.77 -3.91 -9.03
CA PRO A 160 -16.66 -5.07 -9.03
C PRO A 160 -16.06 -6.27 -9.76
N GLN A 161 -16.30 -7.48 -9.24
CA GLN A 161 -15.82 -8.71 -9.89
C GLN A 161 -16.37 -8.86 -11.31
N GLU A 162 -17.63 -8.49 -11.53
CA GLU A 162 -18.26 -8.50 -12.85
C GLU A 162 -17.55 -7.56 -13.82
N TYR A 163 -17.15 -6.36 -13.34
CA TYR A 163 -16.41 -5.41 -14.17
C TYR A 163 -15.03 -5.96 -14.55
N VAL A 164 -14.31 -6.54 -13.60
CA VAL A 164 -13.01 -7.19 -13.86
C VAL A 164 -13.18 -8.32 -14.87
N TYR A 165 -14.18 -9.19 -14.68
CA TYR A 165 -14.45 -10.32 -15.57
C TYR A 165 -14.77 -9.85 -17.01
N ASP A 166 -15.69 -8.87 -17.17
CA ASP A 166 -16.04 -8.31 -18.48
C ASP A 166 -14.83 -7.69 -19.16
N PHE A 167 -14.04 -6.90 -18.42
CA PHE A 167 -12.81 -6.29 -18.93
C PHE A 167 -11.82 -7.35 -19.44
N LEU A 168 -11.53 -8.36 -18.62
CA LEU A 168 -10.59 -9.42 -18.99
C LEU A 168 -11.07 -10.27 -20.16
N CYS A 169 -12.38 -10.48 -20.30
CA CYS A 169 -12.93 -11.21 -21.44
C CYS A 169 -12.95 -10.36 -22.70
N ARG A 170 -13.30 -9.08 -22.58
CA ARG A 170 -13.44 -8.17 -23.73
C ARG A 170 -12.12 -7.88 -24.41
N TYR A 171 -11.06 -7.67 -23.62
CA TYR A 171 -9.75 -7.25 -24.10
C TYR A 171 -8.72 -8.37 -24.12
N GLU A 172 -9.13 -9.64 -23.95
CA GLU A 172 -8.22 -10.78 -23.89
C GLU A 172 -7.30 -10.88 -25.10
N LYS A 173 -7.89 -10.76 -26.32
CA LYS A 173 -7.12 -10.80 -27.56
C LYS A 173 -6.15 -9.63 -27.67
N ASP A 174 -6.58 -8.44 -27.26
CA ASP A 174 -5.75 -7.24 -27.34
C ASP A 174 -4.57 -7.31 -26.34
N MET A 175 -4.76 -7.93 -25.18
CA MET A 175 -3.70 -8.20 -24.20
C MET A 175 -2.61 -9.10 -24.79
N ASP A 176 -3.00 -10.14 -25.56
CA ASP A 176 -2.07 -11.03 -26.25
C ASP A 176 -1.38 -10.33 -27.44
N ASP A 177 -2.16 -9.67 -28.29
CA ASP A 177 -1.65 -9.00 -29.51
C ASP A 177 -0.64 -7.89 -29.16
N LEU A 178 -0.85 -7.19 -28.05
CA LEU A 178 0.04 -6.15 -27.54
C LEU A 178 1.15 -6.70 -26.62
N ASP A 179 1.16 -8.00 -26.35
CA ASP A 179 2.12 -8.63 -25.44
C ASP A 179 2.23 -7.90 -24.09
N LEU A 180 1.08 -7.60 -23.45
CA LEU A 180 1.03 -6.82 -22.20
C LEU A 180 1.65 -7.56 -21.03
N SER A 181 2.22 -6.83 -20.09
CA SER A 181 2.57 -7.31 -18.78
C SER A 181 1.34 -7.33 -17.85
N PHE A 182 1.40 -8.13 -16.79
CA PHE A 182 0.37 -8.11 -15.74
C PHE A 182 0.10 -6.71 -15.18
N PHE A 183 1.15 -5.91 -15.02
CA PHE A 183 1.00 -4.57 -14.45
C PHE A 183 0.33 -3.61 -15.44
N GLU A 184 0.62 -3.69 -16.74
CA GLU A 184 -0.08 -2.92 -17.78
C GLU A 184 -1.56 -3.28 -17.85
N ILE A 185 -1.92 -4.57 -17.75
CA ILE A 185 -3.32 -5.02 -17.71
C ILE A 185 -4.05 -4.42 -16.51
N THR A 186 -3.45 -4.47 -15.32
CA THR A 186 -4.08 -3.93 -14.11
C THR A 186 -4.16 -2.40 -14.11
N THR A 187 -3.18 -1.73 -14.69
CA THR A 187 -3.18 -0.27 -14.88
C THR A 187 -4.29 0.14 -15.85
N GLY A 188 -4.40 -0.53 -17.00
CA GLY A 188 -5.47 -0.28 -17.97
C GLY A 188 -6.86 -0.53 -17.41
N LEU A 189 -7.04 -1.61 -16.64
CA LEU A 189 -8.28 -1.91 -15.92
C LEU A 189 -8.68 -0.76 -14.98
N ALA A 190 -7.74 -0.31 -14.15
CA ALA A 190 -7.99 0.76 -13.18
C ALA A 190 -8.33 2.07 -13.88
N PHE A 191 -7.55 2.46 -14.88
CA PHE A 191 -7.80 3.69 -15.64
C PHE A 191 -9.16 3.68 -16.33
N LYS A 192 -9.52 2.53 -16.95
CA LYS A 192 -10.82 2.40 -17.63
C LYS A 192 -11.98 2.47 -16.63
N TRP A 193 -11.86 1.77 -15.50
CA TRP A 193 -12.90 1.78 -14.47
C TRP A 193 -13.10 3.18 -13.87
N PHE A 194 -12.04 3.90 -13.56
CA PHE A 194 -12.12 5.27 -13.04
C PHE A 194 -12.81 6.22 -14.03
N ALA A 195 -12.53 6.07 -15.32
CA ALA A 195 -13.19 6.85 -16.36
C ALA A 195 -14.68 6.52 -16.49
N ASP A 196 -15.04 5.23 -16.45
CA ASP A 196 -16.43 4.78 -16.54
C ASP A 196 -17.25 5.20 -15.31
N GLU A 197 -16.60 5.25 -14.16
CA GLU A 197 -17.19 5.72 -12.91
C GLU A 197 -17.19 7.25 -12.74
N ASN A 198 -16.61 7.99 -13.70
CA ASN A 198 -16.51 9.45 -13.67
C ASN A 198 -15.92 9.96 -12.35
N VAL A 199 -14.74 9.47 -11.96
CA VAL A 199 -14.02 10.01 -10.81
C VAL A 199 -13.58 11.45 -11.08
N ASP A 200 -13.53 12.29 -10.05
CA ASP A 200 -13.06 13.67 -10.18
C ASP A 200 -11.53 13.72 -10.27
N VAL A 201 -10.88 12.86 -9.50
CA VAL A 201 -9.41 12.73 -9.44
C VAL A 201 -9.03 11.28 -9.14
N ALA A 202 -7.88 10.83 -9.65
CA ALA A 202 -7.30 9.55 -9.28
C ALA A 202 -5.91 9.74 -8.64
N VAL A 203 -5.69 9.07 -7.51
CA VAL A 203 -4.38 8.95 -6.86
C VAL A 203 -3.75 7.65 -7.35
N ILE A 204 -2.62 7.78 -8.06
CA ILE A 204 -1.98 6.69 -8.80
C ILE A 204 -0.61 6.40 -8.21
N GLU A 205 -0.45 5.21 -7.63
CA GLU A 205 0.83 4.69 -7.16
C GLU A 205 1.57 3.98 -8.28
N THR A 206 2.87 4.27 -8.48
CA THR A 206 3.73 3.50 -9.39
C THR A 206 3.95 2.08 -8.88
N GLY A 207 4.05 1.10 -9.79
CA GLY A 207 4.40 -0.26 -9.42
C GLY A 207 5.88 -0.41 -9.10
N LEU A 208 6.74 0.05 -10.02
CA LEU A 208 8.20 -0.07 -9.92
C LEU A 208 8.91 1.09 -10.61
N GLY A 209 9.88 1.69 -9.90
CA GLY A 209 10.64 2.82 -10.46
C GLY A 209 9.78 4.08 -10.61
N GLY A 210 9.62 4.55 -11.82
CA GLY A 210 8.83 5.73 -12.18
C GLY A 210 8.88 6.01 -13.67
N ARG A 211 10.07 6.24 -14.25
CA ARG A 211 10.28 6.67 -15.64
C ARG A 211 9.63 5.73 -16.67
N LEU A 212 9.78 4.44 -16.49
CA LEU A 212 9.25 3.38 -17.38
C LEU A 212 8.10 2.59 -16.74
N ASP A 213 7.52 3.11 -15.65
CA ASP A 213 6.36 2.49 -15.03
C ASP A 213 5.13 2.69 -15.91
N SER A 214 4.30 1.66 -16.04
CA SER A 214 3.11 1.70 -16.90
C SER A 214 2.12 2.81 -16.52
N THR A 215 2.16 3.29 -15.26
CA THR A 215 1.34 4.43 -14.84
C THR A 215 1.85 5.77 -15.37
N ASN A 216 3.10 5.84 -15.89
CA ASN A 216 3.74 7.10 -16.25
C ASN A 216 3.29 7.69 -17.61
N ILE A 217 2.18 7.20 -18.18
CA ILE A 217 1.51 7.80 -19.32
C ILE A 217 0.64 9.01 -18.93
N ILE A 218 0.42 9.24 -17.65
CA ILE A 218 -0.40 10.36 -17.12
C ILE A 218 0.38 11.68 -17.05
N THR A 219 -0.36 12.79 -17.04
CA THR A 219 0.15 14.13 -16.67
C THR A 219 -0.60 14.59 -15.42
N PRO A 220 0.00 14.44 -14.23
CA PRO A 220 -0.70 14.69 -12.98
C PRO A 220 -0.76 16.17 -12.60
N ASP A 221 -1.61 16.53 -11.63
CA ASP A 221 -1.61 17.84 -10.98
C ASP A 221 -0.46 18.01 -9.99
N LEU A 222 0.03 16.89 -9.46
CA LEU A 222 1.16 16.83 -8.53
C LEU A 222 1.90 15.50 -8.70
N SER A 223 3.22 15.57 -8.86
CA SER A 223 4.12 14.41 -8.80
C SER A 223 4.76 14.32 -7.42
N ILE A 224 4.67 13.15 -6.75
CA ILE A 224 5.19 12.95 -5.40
C ILE A 224 6.21 11.82 -5.39
N ILE A 225 7.39 12.08 -4.79
CA ILE A 225 8.36 11.04 -4.42
C ILE A 225 8.34 10.92 -2.90
N THR A 226 8.03 9.75 -2.36
CA THR A 226 7.90 9.59 -0.90
C THR A 226 9.24 9.47 -0.20
N SER A 227 10.06 8.50 -0.61
CA SER A 227 11.41 8.28 -0.07
C SER A 227 12.27 7.48 -1.05
N ILE A 228 13.59 7.50 -0.85
CA ILE A 228 14.55 6.71 -1.61
C ILE A 228 15.33 5.79 -0.68
N ALA A 229 15.39 4.52 -1.04
CA ALA A 229 16.26 3.53 -0.41
C ALA A 229 16.67 2.48 -1.44
N LEU A 230 17.69 1.68 -1.14
CA LEU A 230 18.10 0.57 -1.97
C LEU A 230 16.99 -0.51 -1.95
N ASP A 231 16.39 -0.72 -3.09
CA ASP A 231 15.45 -1.81 -3.36
C ASP A 231 15.38 -2.02 -4.87
N HIS A 232 15.10 -3.23 -5.32
CA HIS A 232 15.04 -3.59 -6.73
C HIS A 232 16.30 -3.18 -7.52
N CYS A 233 17.48 -3.28 -6.91
CA CYS A 233 18.75 -2.78 -7.46
C CYS A 233 19.09 -3.37 -8.83
N ALA A 234 18.71 -4.61 -9.10
CA ALA A 234 18.90 -5.25 -10.40
C ALA A 234 18.21 -4.51 -11.58
N LEU A 235 17.17 -3.73 -11.30
CA LEU A 235 16.39 -3.01 -12.32
C LEU A 235 16.58 -1.50 -12.26
N LEU A 236 16.71 -0.94 -11.06
CA LEU A 236 16.73 0.51 -10.85
C LEU A 236 18.13 1.07 -10.67
N GLY A 237 19.15 0.18 -10.61
CA GLY A 237 20.55 0.56 -10.33
C GLY A 237 20.94 0.38 -8.88
N ASN A 238 22.27 0.34 -8.65
CA ASN A 238 22.86 -0.03 -7.36
C ASN A 238 23.25 1.18 -6.50
N THR A 239 22.79 2.39 -6.87
CA THR A 239 23.04 3.62 -6.10
C THR A 239 21.73 4.36 -5.82
N LEU A 240 21.72 5.16 -4.77
CA LEU A 240 20.58 5.97 -4.39
C LEU A 240 20.23 7.00 -5.47
N GLU A 241 21.25 7.56 -6.15
CA GLU A 241 21.08 8.52 -7.24
C GLU A 241 20.42 7.88 -8.46
N ALA A 242 20.81 6.66 -8.83
CA ALA A 242 20.20 5.93 -9.94
C ALA A 242 18.71 5.65 -9.66
N ILE A 243 18.39 5.17 -8.46
CA ILE A 243 17.02 4.92 -8.03
C ILE A 243 16.21 6.22 -7.97
N ALA A 244 16.81 7.31 -7.47
CA ALA A 244 16.19 8.63 -7.45
C ALA A 244 15.89 9.13 -8.86
N SER A 245 16.80 8.95 -9.81
CA SER A 245 16.64 9.34 -11.22
C SER A 245 15.48 8.59 -11.90
N GLU A 246 15.40 7.26 -11.69
CA GLU A 246 14.28 6.46 -12.22
C GLU A 246 12.93 6.92 -11.64
N LYS A 247 12.87 7.19 -10.35
CA LYS A 247 11.63 7.65 -9.70
C LYS A 247 11.27 9.09 -10.09
N ALA A 248 12.25 9.99 -10.21
CA ALA A 248 12.05 11.36 -10.69
C ALA A 248 11.55 11.42 -12.14
N GLY A 249 11.59 10.30 -12.89
CA GLY A 249 10.98 10.17 -14.21
C GLY A 249 9.48 10.46 -14.26
N ILE A 250 8.78 10.50 -13.10
CA ILE A 250 7.37 10.93 -13.05
C ILE A 250 7.18 12.46 -13.04
N PHE A 251 8.24 13.26 -12.90
CA PHE A 251 8.14 14.72 -13.02
C PHE A 251 7.82 15.09 -14.45
N LYS A 252 6.75 15.87 -14.64
CA LYS A 252 6.24 16.29 -15.94
C LYS A 252 6.42 17.80 -16.13
N LYS A 253 6.49 18.21 -17.39
CA LYS A 253 6.75 19.61 -17.77
C LYS A 253 5.75 20.57 -17.08
N GLY A 254 6.27 21.48 -16.26
CA GLY A 254 5.49 22.51 -15.57
C GLY A 254 4.58 22.01 -14.43
N VAL A 255 4.61 20.71 -14.13
CA VAL A 255 3.83 20.11 -13.04
C VAL A 255 4.59 20.28 -11.73
N PRO A 256 3.95 20.70 -10.62
CA PRO A 256 4.57 20.74 -9.29
C PRO A 256 5.11 19.36 -8.89
N ALA A 257 6.28 19.36 -8.25
CA ALA A 257 6.94 18.17 -7.73
C ALA A 257 7.14 18.30 -6.21
N LEU A 258 6.82 17.22 -5.49
CA LEU A 258 7.01 17.13 -4.04
C LEU A 258 7.90 15.91 -3.75
N VAL A 259 8.92 16.09 -2.93
CA VAL A 259 9.76 15.01 -2.39
C VAL A 259 9.55 14.97 -0.88
N GLY A 260 9.11 13.83 -0.35
CA GLY A 260 8.87 13.61 1.07
C GLY A 260 10.16 13.62 1.86
N GLU A 261 11.02 12.66 1.59
CA GLU A 261 12.36 12.55 2.19
C GLU A 261 13.44 12.55 1.12
N TYR A 262 14.54 13.19 1.39
CA TYR A 262 15.74 13.13 0.57
C TYR A 262 16.98 12.81 1.42
N LEU A 263 18.00 12.30 0.75
CA LEU A 263 19.36 12.14 1.28
C LEU A 263 20.27 13.12 0.55
N ALA A 264 21.45 13.40 1.10
CA ALA A 264 22.41 14.32 0.50
C ALA A 264 22.74 13.96 -0.95
N GLU A 265 22.81 12.66 -1.27
CA GLU A 265 23.10 12.10 -2.59
C GLU A 265 21.93 12.26 -3.57
N THR A 266 20.68 12.22 -3.08
CA THR A 266 19.48 12.20 -3.93
C THR A 266 18.92 13.59 -4.21
N ARG A 267 19.16 14.58 -3.34
CA ARG A 267 18.68 15.95 -3.50
C ARG A 267 19.09 16.60 -4.84
N PRO A 268 20.37 16.55 -5.26
CA PRO A 268 20.78 17.13 -6.53
C PRO A 268 20.08 16.50 -7.75
N VAL A 269 19.75 15.21 -7.68
CA VAL A 269 19.04 14.50 -8.75
C VAL A 269 17.64 15.09 -8.93
N PHE A 270 16.91 15.33 -7.84
CA PHE A 270 15.58 15.92 -7.88
C PHE A 270 15.59 17.36 -8.35
N GLU A 271 16.56 18.16 -7.87
CA GLU A 271 16.75 19.56 -8.29
C GLU A 271 17.05 19.67 -9.80
N ALA A 272 17.96 18.84 -10.30
CA ALA A 272 18.29 18.77 -11.73
C ALA A 272 17.07 18.38 -12.57
N LYS A 273 16.30 17.37 -12.14
CA LYS A 273 15.10 16.91 -12.87
C LYS A 273 14.00 17.96 -12.85
N ALA A 274 13.75 18.61 -11.73
CA ALA A 274 12.77 19.68 -11.62
C ALA A 274 13.15 20.88 -12.51
N SER A 275 14.42 21.25 -12.54
CA SER A 275 14.93 22.29 -13.47
C SER A 275 14.71 21.91 -14.93
N GLN A 276 15.00 20.64 -15.30
CA GLN A 276 14.80 20.13 -16.66
C GLN A 276 13.33 20.18 -17.11
N THR A 277 12.41 19.90 -16.19
CA THR A 277 10.97 19.89 -16.46
C THR A 277 10.29 21.23 -16.24
N GLY A 278 10.97 22.20 -15.64
CA GLY A 278 10.38 23.49 -15.24
C GLY A 278 9.36 23.32 -14.12
N SER A 279 9.52 22.31 -13.29
CA SER A 279 8.64 22.00 -12.15
C SER A 279 9.01 22.86 -10.94
N SER A 280 8.02 23.40 -10.24
CA SER A 280 8.24 23.90 -8.87
C SER A 280 8.51 22.70 -7.95
N LEU A 281 9.66 22.71 -7.27
CA LEU A 281 10.06 21.60 -6.39
C LEU A 281 9.90 22.00 -4.92
N THR A 282 9.26 21.13 -4.15
CA THR A 282 9.15 21.24 -2.70
C THR A 282 9.72 19.99 -2.04
N PHE A 283 10.51 20.17 -0.99
CA PHE A 283 10.95 19.09 -0.12
C PHE A 283 10.15 19.17 1.18
N ALA A 284 9.33 18.17 1.45
CA ALA A 284 8.48 18.14 2.64
C ALA A 284 9.31 18.15 3.95
N GLN A 285 10.48 17.53 3.90
CA GLN A 285 11.44 17.50 5.00
C GLN A 285 11.92 18.90 5.42
N ASP A 286 11.99 19.87 4.48
CA ASP A 286 12.44 21.23 4.71
C ASP A 286 11.28 22.19 5.08
N VAL A 287 10.02 21.72 4.97
CA VAL A 287 8.86 22.54 5.33
C VAL A 287 8.75 22.64 6.85
N GLU A 288 8.85 23.83 7.39
CA GLU A 288 8.53 24.10 8.79
C GLU A 288 7.04 23.83 9.01
N LEU A 289 6.72 22.88 9.87
CA LEU A 289 5.36 22.67 10.29
C LEU A 289 4.99 23.75 11.30
N SER A 290 4.21 24.72 10.88
CA SER A 290 3.82 25.89 11.66
C SER A 290 3.05 25.58 12.95
N MET A 291 2.73 24.29 13.20
CA MET A 291 2.05 23.79 14.39
C MET A 291 2.53 22.36 14.73
N GLU A 292 3.68 22.28 15.38
CA GLU A 292 4.27 20.99 15.79
C GLU A 292 3.32 20.22 16.73
N GLU A 293 2.64 20.90 17.65
CA GLU A 293 1.63 20.29 18.55
C GLU A 293 0.48 19.62 17.78
N ARG A 294 0.04 20.24 16.68
CA ARG A 294 -1.03 19.71 15.82
C ARG A 294 -0.57 18.48 15.05
N PHE A 295 0.65 18.50 14.51
CA PHE A 295 1.26 17.36 13.83
C PHE A 295 1.35 16.17 14.77
N GLU A 296 1.82 16.38 16.00
CA GLU A 296 1.93 15.36 17.03
C GLU A 296 0.54 14.84 17.50
N SER A 297 -0.49 15.70 17.52
CA SER A 297 -1.86 15.27 17.82
C SER A 297 -2.40 14.34 16.76
N ILE A 298 -2.30 14.74 15.50
CA ILE A 298 -2.73 13.89 14.37
C ILE A 298 -2.00 12.54 14.43
N LEU A 299 -0.67 12.55 14.60
CA LEU A 299 0.13 11.33 14.60
C LEU A 299 -0.27 10.37 15.72
N ARG A 300 -0.62 10.89 16.91
CA ARG A 300 -1.10 10.05 18.03
C ARG A 300 -2.47 9.43 17.79
N GLU A 301 -3.33 10.14 17.07
CA GLU A 301 -4.72 9.73 16.85
C GLU A 301 -4.91 8.84 15.61
N MET A 302 -3.98 8.91 14.64
CA MET A 302 -4.03 8.13 13.39
C MET A 302 -4.28 6.64 13.64
N ASP A 303 -5.13 6.05 12.83
CA ASP A 303 -5.35 4.59 12.80
C ASP A 303 -4.16 3.81 12.16
N LEU A 304 -3.27 4.49 11.45
CA LEU A 304 -1.99 3.98 10.95
C LEU A 304 -0.89 4.17 12.01
N ARG A 305 -0.58 3.12 12.77
CA ARG A 305 0.21 3.18 14.02
C ARG A 305 1.74 3.02 13.84
N GLY A 306 2.26 2.79 12.65
CA GLY A 306 3.71 2.72 12.43
C GLY A 306 4.37 4.09 12.62
N GLU A 307 5.44 4.18 13.41
CA GLU A 307 6.14 5.47 13.66
C GLU A 307 6.69 6.12 12.38
N TYR A 308 7.03 5.31 11.39
CA TYR A 308 7.42 5.80 10.06
C TYR A 308 6.31 6.60 9.34
N GLN A 309 5.07 6.56 9.83
CA GLN A 309 3.97 7.35 9.28
C GLN A 309 4.15 8.86 9.53
N ALA A 310 4.98 9.27 10.49
CA ALA A 310 5.33 10.68 10.68
C ALA A 310 5.90 11.32 9.40
N LYS A 311 6.75 10.58 8.68
CA LYS A 311 7.35 11.01 7.41
C LYS A 311 6.30 11.08 6.28
N ASN A 312 5.41 10.09 6.23
CA ASN A 312 4.31 10.06 5.27
C ASN A 312 3.30 11.18 5.54
N LEU A 313 2.95 11.41 6.80
CA LEU A 313 2.06 12.51 7.22
C LEU A 313 2.63 13.88 6.79
N ARG A 314 3.91 14.14 7.02
CA ARG A 314 4.57 15.37 6.56
C ARG A 314 4.45 15.54 5.04
N THR A 315 4.65 14.46 4.29
CA THR A 315 4.50 14.46 2.82
C THR A 315 3.06 14.78 2.42
N VAL A 316 2.07 14.20 3.09
CA VAL A 316 0.64 14.43 2.80
C VAL A 316 0.24 15.88 3.12
N LEU A 317 0.62 16.41 4.27
CA LEU A 317 0.33 17.81 4.62
C LEU A 317 0.95 18.80 3.63
N SER A 318 2.18 18.55 3.18
CA SER A 318 2.83 19.35 2.13
C SER A 318 2.10 19.22 0.78
N ALA A 319 1.60 18.03 0.43
CA ALA A 319 0.81 17.82 -0.78
C ALA A 319 -0.53 18.58 -0.71
N VAL A 320 -1.21 18.56 0.43
CA VAL A 320 -2.44 19.34 0.69
C VAL A 320 -2.19 20.82 0.49
N ASP A 321 -1.08 21.36 1.01
CA ASP A 321 -0.71 22.76 0.87
C ASP A 321 -0.42 23.18 -0.57
N ILE A 322 0.12 22.28 -1.38
CA ILE A 322 0.33 22.52 -2.81
C ILE A 322 -1.01 22.46 -3.56
N LEU A 323 -1.79 21.42 -3.36
CA LEU A 323 -3.02 21.14 -4.10
C LEU A 323 -4.13 22.17 -3.82
N LYS A 324 -4.31 22.63 -2.57
CA LYS A 324 -5.37 23.58 -2.20
C LYS A 324 -5.34 24.91 -2.98
N ARG A 325 -4.22 25.21 -3.65
CA ARG A 325 -4.07 26.40 -4.52
C ARG A 325 -4.81 26.25 -5.86
N THR A 326 -5.21 25.05 -6.21
CA THR A 326 -5.97 24.75 -7.43
C THR A 326 -7.47 24.73 -7.11
N PRO A 327 -8.34 25.36 -7.91
CA PRO A 327 -9.77 25.49 -7.60
C PRO A 327 -10.49 24.17 -7.32
N LEU A 328 -10.16 23.08 -8.05
CA LEU A 328 -10.73 21.75 -7.82
C LEU A 328 -10.52 21.26 -6.37
N TYR A 329 -9.39 21.61 -5.77
CA TYR A 329 -8.98 21.14 -4.47
C TYR A 329 -9.20 22.19 -3.34
N SER A 330 -10.02 23.22 -3.59
CA SER A 330 -10.27 24.31 -2.61
C SER A 330 -10.82 23.81 -1.27
N GLY A 331 -11.57 22.69 -1.27
CA GLY A 331 -12.06 22.04 -0.05
C GLY A 331 -10.94 21.60 0.90
N LEU A 332 -9.71 21.41 0.43
CA LEU A 332 -8.53 21.13 1.26
C LEU A 332 -8.16 22.28 2.22
N SER A 333 -8.82 23.43 2.13
CA SER A 333 -8.68 24.53 3.09
C SER A 333 -9.46 24.27 4.39
N ASP A 334 -10.39 23.30 4.39
CA ASP A 334 -11.11 22.86 5.60
C ASP A 334 -10.23 21.92 6.42
N GLN A 335 -9.46 22.53 7.31
CA GLN A 335 -8.45 21.81 8.10
C GLN A 335 -9.02 20.72 9.01
N PRO A 336 -10.14 20.93 9.75
CA PRO A 336 -10.73 19.88 10.58
C PRO A 336 -11.10 18.64 9.78
N THR A 337 -11.73 18.80 8.61
CA THR A 337 -12.07 17.70 7.71
C THR A 337 -10.85 16.96 7.18
N VAL A 338 -9.78 17.69 6.83
CA VAL A 338 -8.51 17.11 6.38
C VAL A 338 -7.86 16.29 7.49
N GLU A 339 -7.83 16.78 8.72
CA GLU A 339 -7.25 16.06 9.86
C GLU A 339 -8.03 14.80 10.19
N ASP A 340 -9.34 14.90 10.31
CA ASP A 340 -10.21 13.74 10.58
C ASP A 340 -10.00 12.64 9.52
N ALA A 341 -9.91 13.04 8.25
CA ALA A 341 -9.67 12.10 7.15
C ALA A 341 -8.28 11.44 7.22
N ILE A 342 -7.26 12.14 7.69
CA ILE A 342 -5.92 11.57 7.91
C ILE A 342 -5.95 10.61 9.09
N ILE A 343 -6.56 10.99 10.21
CA ILE A 343 -6.68 10.18 11.43
C ILE A 343 -7.34 8.83 11.12
N HIS A 344 -8.37 8.82 10.28
CA HIS A 344 -9.16 7.64 9.96
C HIS A 344 -8.81 7.02 8.58
N THR A 345 -7.58 7.17 8.10
CA THR A 345 -7.18 6.72 6.76
C THR A 345 -7.39 5.23 6.53
N ALA A 346 -6.95 4.37 7.46
CA ALA A 346 -7.06 2.92 7.28
C ALA A 346 -8.52 2.46 7.22
N SER A 347 -9.36 2.98 8.10
CA SER A 347 -10.78 2.65 8.16
C SER A 347 -11.56 3.20 6.96
N ARG A 348 -11.26 4.43 6.50
CA ARG A 348 -11.93 5.08 5.36
C ARG A 348 -11.56 4.45 4.01
N ALA A 349 -10.27 4.14 3.82
CA ALA A 349 -9.76 3.60 2.56
C ALA A 349 -9.72 2.07 2.50
N GLY A 350 -10.00 1.36 3.59
CA GLY A 350 -9.82 -0.10 3.67
C GLY A 350 -8.34 -0.47 3.45
N PHE A 351 -7.44 0.23 4.15
CA PHE A 351 -6.01 0.08 3.96
C PHE A 351 -5.39 -0.78 5.05
N HIS A 352 -4.73 -1.86 4.66
CA HIS A 352 -4.19 -2.90 5.53
C HIS A 352 -2.67 -3.07 5.38
N GLY A 353 -2.08 -3.81 6.32
CA GLY A 353 -0.69 -4.26 6.27
C GLY A 353 0.35 -3.19 6.59
N ARG A 354 0.01 -2.17 7.35
CA ARG A 354 0.92 -1.12 7.81
C ARG A 354 0.85 -0.98 9.33
N TRP A 355 1.72 -1.70 10.03
CA TRP A 355 1.72 -1.78 11.49
C TRP A 355 0.34 -2.12 12.04
N GLU A 356 -0.29 -3.10 11.40
CA GLU A 356 -1.67 -3.49 11.66
C GLU A 356 -1.76 -4.50 12.80
N ALA A 357 -2.61 -4.21 13.78
CA ALA A 357 -2.92 -5.16 14.85
C ALA A 357 -3.92 -6.21 14.35
N LEU A 358 -3.44 -7.41 14.05
CA LEU A 358 -4.27 -8.55 13.63
C LEU A 358 -4.98 -9.22 14.80
N ARG A 359 -4.44 -9.08 16.01
CA ARG A 359 -5.00 -9.60 17.26
C ARG A 359 -4.54 -8.73 18.42
N LYS A 360 -5.36 -8.61 19.48
CA LYS A 360 -5.06 -7.76 20.64
C LYS A 360 -4.46 -8.51 21.83
N ASP A 361 -4.77 -9.78 22.00
CA ASP A 361 -4.36 -10.59 23.15
C ASP A 361 -4.06 -12.04 22.72
N PRO A 362 -2.77 -12.45 22.66
CA PRO A 362 -1.60 -11.56 22.67
C PRO A 362 -1.61 -10.58 21.51
N LEU A 363 -0.92 -9.45 21.66
CA LEU A 363 -0.82 -8.47 20.57
C LEU A 363 -0.02 -9.05 19.40
N VAL A 364 -0.66 -9.12 18.22
CA VAL A 364 -0.04 -9.53 16.96
C VAL A 364 -0.05 -8.35 16.00
N ILE A 365 1.13 -7.86 15.65
CA ILE A 365 1.32 -6.77 14.70
C ILE A 365 1.84 -7.33 13.39
N ALA A 366 1.32 -6.83 12.27
CA ALA A 366 1.79 -7.19 10.94
C ALA A 366 2.19 -5.96 10.12
N ASP A 367 3.29 -6.07 9.36
CA ASP A 367 3.77 -5.01 8.48
C ASP A 367 4.39 -5.57 7.20
N LEU A 368 4.16 -4.87 6.07
CA LEU A 368 4.65 -5.24 4.74
C LEU A 368 6.13 -4.87 4.49
N GLY A 369 6.82 -4.24 5.42
CA GLY A 369 8.24 -3.88 5.30
C GLY A 369 9.09 -5.10 4.93
N HIS A 370 9.88 -4.98 3.86
CA HIS A 370 10.63 -6.11 3.29
C HIS A 370 12.01 -5.73 2.73
N ASN A 371 12.44 -4.50 2.94
CA ASN A 371 13.79 -4.03 2.62
C ASN A 371 14.49 -3.50 3.89
N PRO A 372 15.84 -3.35 3.89
CA PRO A 372 16.57 -2.93 5.07
C PRO A 372 16.06 -1.64 5.70
N ALA A 373 15.70 -0.63 4.88
CA ALA A 373 15.23 0.67 5.38
C ALA A 373 13.89 0.56 6.11
N ALA A 374 12.91 -0.19 5.55
CA ALA A 374 11.61 -0.39 6.18
C ALA A 374 11.71 -1.26 7.44
N LEU A 375 12.48 -2.35 7.37
CA LEU A 375 12.65 -3.25 8.52
C LEU A 375 13.41 -2.60 9.68
N LYS A 376 14.32 -1.68 9.39
CA LYS A 376 14.98 -0.88 10.44
C LYS A 376 13.96 -0.08 11.26
N GLU A 377 13.02 0.58 10.61
CA GLU A 377 11.94 1.33 11.29
C GLU A 377 11.09 0.38 12.14
N ASN A 378 10.66 -0.75 11.55
CA ASN A 378 9.83 -1.74 12.24
C ASN A 378 10.54 -2.32 13.47
N PHE A 379 11.77 -2.79 13.31
CA PHE A 379 12.51 -3.38 14.43
C PHE A 379 12.85 -2.36 15.51
N SER A 380 13.17 -1.12 15.15
CA SER A 380 13.39 -0.05 16.11
C SER A 380 12.12 0.26 16.92
N GLN A 381 10.94 0.24 16.30
CA GLN A 381 9.67 0.42 17.02
C GLN A 381 9.38 -0.76 17.95
N LEU A 382 9.61 -2.01 17.51
CA LEU A 382 9.48 -3.20 18.37
C LEU A 382 10.40 -3.14 19.59
N GLU A 383 11.66 -2.75 19.42
CA GLU A 383 12.62 -2.60 20.52
C GLU A 383 12.18 -1.52 21.52
N ARG A 384 11.63 -0.39 21.03
CA ARG A 384 11.04 0.63 21.92
C ARG A 384 9.85 0.08 22.70
N MET A 385 8.93 -0.65 22.05
CA MET A 385 7.79 -1.29 22.73
C MET A 385 8.26 -2.28 23.78
N MET A 386 9.26 -3.10 23.49
CA MET A 386 9.84 -4.02 24.47
C MET A 386 10.47 -3.28 25.67
N SER A 387 11.09 -2.12 25.42
CA SER A 387 11.75 -1.33 26.47
C SER A 387 10.78 -0.72 27.51
N THR A 388 9.47 -0.66 27.19
CA THR A 388 8.44 -0.18 28.16
C THR A 388 8.21 -1.17 29.31
N GLY A 389 8.58 -2.44 29.13
CA GLY A 389 8.30 -3.52 30.08
C GLY A 389 6.85 -4.03 30.07
N GLU A 390 6.03 -3.55 29.14
CA GLU A 390 4.63 -3.99 28.97
C GLU A 390 4.57 -5.44 28.44
N TYR A 391 5.54 -5.81 27.58
CA TYR A 391 5.59 -7.12 26.94
C TYR A 391 6.69 -7.98 27.54
N SER A 392 6.40 -9.26 27.77
CA SER A 392 7.33 -10.20 28.41
C SER A 392 8.42 -10.74 27.48
N SER A 393 8.10 -10.83 26.19
CA SER A 393 8.99 -11.38 25.15
C SER A 393 8.56 -10.91 23.77
N LEU A 394 9.52 -10.93 22.84
CA LEU A 394 9.28 -10.63 21.42
C LEU A 394 9.36 -11.93 20.60
N ILE A 395 8.33 -12.20 19.83
CA ILE A 395 8.29 -13.32 18.88
C ILE A 395 8.15 -12.73 17.46
N ILE A 396 9.06 -13.10 16.55
CA ILE A 396 9.07 -12.59 15.18
C ILE A 396 8.82 -13.74 14.21
N VAL A 397 7.68 -13.72 13.52
CA VAL A 397 7.39 -14.57 12.37
C VAL A 397 7.96 -13.91 11.13
N TYR A 398 8.90 -14.59 10.46
CA TYR A 398 9.65 -13.99 9.38
C TYR A 398 9.81 -14.94 8.19
N ALA A 399 9.62 -14.36 6.99
CA ALA A 399 9.95 -14.99 5.72
C ALA A 399 10.38 -13.91 4.72
N VAL A 400 11.21 -14.27 3.76
CA VAL A 400 11.78 -13.31 2.81
C VAL A 400 11.87 -13.94 1.41
N MET A 401 11.80 -13.10 0.39
CA MET A 401 12.05 -13.50 -0.99
C MET A 401 13.55 -13.64 -1.23
N ALA A 402 13.96 -14.59 -2.09
CA ALA A 402 15.37 -14.90 -2.33
C ALA A 402 16.19 -13.75 -2.97
N ASP A 403 15.48 -12.81 -3.64
CA ASP A 403 16.09 -11.64 -4.28
C ASP A 403 16.27 -10.44 -3.35
N LYS A 404 15.89 -10.54 -2.08
CA LYS A 404 16.03 -9.45 -1.11
C LYS A 404 17.42 -9.45 -0.44
N ASP A 405 17.85 -8.26 -0.05
CA ASP A 405 19.13 -8.02 0.62
C ASP A 405 19.11 -8.55 2.06
N LEU A 406 19.24 -9.89 2.20
CA LEU A 406 19.25 -10.51 3.52
C LEU A 406 20.48 -10.10 4.34
N ASP A 407 21.62 -9.85 3.71
CA ASP A 407 22.85 -9.44 4.41
C ASP A 407 22.71 -8.03 5.02
N GLY A 408 21.95 -7.14 4.37
CA GLY A 408 21.59 -5.84 4.93
C GLY A 408 20.49 -5.92 6.00
N ILE A 409 19.67 -6.98 6.01
CA ILE A 409 18.57 -7.17 6.97
C ILE A 409 19.03 -7.83 8.26
N LEU A 410 19.86 -8.89 8.19
CA LEU A 410 20.27 -9.68 9.35
C LEU A 410 20.87 -8.83 10.51
N PRO A 411 21.70 -7.80 10.23
CA PRO A 411 22.24 -6.92 11.28
C PRO A 411 21.19 -6.11 12.05
N LEU A 412 20.04 -5.86 11.42
CA LEU A 412 18.96 -5.02 11.96
C LEU A 412 18.00 -5.79 12.86
N MET A 413 18.00 -7.13 12.74
CA MET A 413 17.04 -7.98 13.45
C MET A 413 17.29 -7.99 14.96
N PRO A 414 16.26 -7.78 15.83
CA PRO A 414 16.39 -7.79 17.28
C PRO A 414 17.14 -9.01 17.82
N THR A 415 18.01 -8.80 18.78
CA THR A 415 18.83 -9.89 19.36
C THR A 415 18.11 -10.67 20.45
N ASP A 416 17.21 -10.02 21.16
CA ASP A 416 16.40 -10.60 22.24
C ASP A 416 15.00 -10.91 21.74
N ALA A 417 14.90 -11.86 20.80
CA ALA A 417 13.65 -12.31 20.23
C ALA A 417 13.67 -13.82 19.94
N THR A 418 12.49 -14.43 19.93
CA THR A 418 12.30 -15.78 19.41
C THR A 418 11.83 -15.68 17.96
N TYR A 419 12.52 -16.35 17.04
CA TYR A 419 12.21 -16.31 15.61
C TYR A 419 11.45 -17.56 15.18
N VAL A 420 10.34 -17.36 14.45
CA VAL A 420 9.63 -18.41 13.73
C VAL A 420 9.86 -18.14 12.24
N LEU A 421 10.83 -18.85 11.66
CA LEU A 421 11.20 -18.74 10.25
C LEU A 421 10.33 -19.68 9.42
N THR A 422 9.78 -19.21 8.31
CA THR A 422 8.81 -19.99 7.54
C THR A 422 9.00 -19.90 6.03
N GLY A 423 8.48 -20.90 5.32
CA GLY A 423 8.32 -20.89 3.87
C GLY A 423 7.08 -20.08 3.44
N LEU A 424 7.03 -19.75 2.15
CA LEU A 424 5.92 -19.05 1.50
C LEU A 424 5.46 -19.84 0.26
N GLU A 425 4.20 -19.71 -0.12
CA GLU A 425 3.65 -20.27 -1.37
C GLU A 425 4.13 -19.48 -2.60
N SER A 426 5.45 -19.42 -2.80
CA SER A 426 6.06 -18.73 -3.94
C SER A 426 7.35 -19.42 -4.34
N THR A 427 7.55 -19.64 -5.65
CA THR A 427 8.80 -20.18 -6.21
C THR A 427 10.00 -19.25 -6.03
N ARG A 428 9.77 -17.97 -5.70
CA ARG A 428 10.79 -16.96 -5.41
C ARG A 428 11.12 -16.84 -3.92
N ALA A 429 10.39 -17.53 -3.04
CA ALA A 429 10.69 -17.48 -1.62
C ALA A 429 12.06 -18.11 -1.33
N LEU A 430 12.78 -17.54 -0.38
CA LEU A 430 13.94 -18.20 0.18
C LEU A 430 13.45 -19.41 0.99
N PRO A 431 13.94 -20.64 0.70
CA PRO A 431 13.54 -21.81 1.48
C PRO A 431 13.81 -21.59 2.97
N PRO A 432 12.90 -22.03 3.87
CA PRO A 432 13.01 -21.73 5.29
C PRO A 432 14.26 -22.35 5.94
N GLU A 433 14.73 -23.47 5.43
CA GLU A 433 15.98 -24.10 5.87
C GLU A 433 17.23 -23.27 5.49
N ASP A 434 17.24 -22.69 4.29
CA ASP A 434 18.32 -21.80 3.84
C ASP A 434 18.30 -20.49 4.61
N LEU A 435 17.11 -19.92 4.86
CA LEU A 435 16.97 -18.75 5.71
C LEU A 435 17.48 -19.04 7.12
N ALA A 436 17.08 -20.16 7.71
CA ALA A 436 17.52 -20.57 9.04
C ALA A 436 19.04 -20.79 9.12
N ARG A 437 19.64 -21.42 8.10
CA ARG A 437 21.08 -21.62 8.01
C ARG A 437 21.83 -20.28 7.99
N ARG A 438 21.46 -19.35 7.08
CA ARG A 438 22.09 -18.02 6.98
C ARG A 438 21.91 -17.20 8.25
N PHE A 439 20.71 -17.27 8.84
CA PHE A 439 20.39 -16.58 10.09
C PHE A 439 21.26 -17.11 11.24
N LYS A 440 21.40 -18.44 11.37
CA LYS A 440 22.22 -19.08 12.38
C LYS A 440 23.70 -18.72 12.22
N GLU A 441 24.25 -18.85 11.01
CA GLU A 441 25.63 -18.50 10.68
C GLU A 441 25.96 -17.04 11.07
N TYR A 442 25.05 -16.12 10.72
CA TYR A 442 25.20 -14.71 11.08
C TYR A 442 25.19 -14.51 12.62
N ARG A 443 24.24 -15.12 13.32
CA ARG A 443 24.08 -14.96 14.78
C ARG A 443 25.25 -15.57 15.56
N GLU A 444 25.71 -16.73 15.16
CA GLU A 444 26.86 -17.37 15.78
C GLU A 444 28.15 -16.57 15.52
N GLY A 445 28.38 -16.11 14.30
CA GLY A 445 29.47 -15.23 13.93
C GLY A 445 29.49 -13.90 14.70
N ALA A 446 28.32 -13.37 15.03
CA ALA A 446 28.16 -12.16 15.84
C ALA A 446 28.23 -12.41 17.37
N GLY A 447 28.34 -13.67 17.82
CA GLY A 447 28.31 -14.03 19.24
C GLY A 447 26.94 -13.79 19.93
N LYS A 448 25.87 -13.80 19.15
CA LYS A 448 24.49 -13.48 19.60
C LYS A 448 23.52 -14.63 19.28
N PRO A 449 23.64 -15.80 19.92
CA PRO A 449 22.74 -16.91 19.66
C PRO A 449 21.28 -16.49 19.96
N CYS A 450 20.33 -17.02 19.20
CA CYS A 450 18.92 -16.73 19.37
C CYS A 450 18.09 -18.01 19.34
N LYS A 451 16.89 -17.94 19.91
CA LYS A 451 15.89 -19.00 19.79
C LYS A 451 15.25 -18.94 18.42
N MET A 452 15.18 -20.06 17.71
CA MET A 452 14.55 -20.12 16.40
C MET A 452 13.80 -21.45 16.22
N VAL A 453 12.66 -21.37 15.54
CA VAL A 453 11.85 -22.51 15.08
C VAL A 453 11.66 -22.37 13.58
N VAL A 454 11.74 -23.46 12.84
CA VAL A 454 11.52 -23.48 11.40
C VAL A 454 10.17 -24.17 11.14
N THR A 455 9.36 -23.58 10.27
CA THR A 455 8.06 -24.11 9.88
C THR A 455 7.92 -24.09 8.36
N SER A 456 7.02 -24.93 7.85
CA SER A 456 6.84 -25.13 6.40
C SER A 456 5.90 -24.12 5.74
N SER A 457 5.01 -23.48 6.52
CA SER A 457 3.98 -22.57 6.01
C SER A 457 3.66 -21.44 6.98
N ALA A 458 3.17 -20.32 6.45
CA ALA A 458 2.75 -19.17 7.26
C ALA A 458 1.67 -19.54 8.29
N ALA A 459 0.72 -20.40 7.93
CA ALA A 459 -0.31 -20.85 8.86
C ALA A 459 0.26 -21.65 10.04
N GLU A 460 1.25 -22.50 9.80
CA GLU A 460 1.98 -23.22 10.83
C GLU A 460 2.80 -22.25 11.69
N ALA A 461 3.48 -21.29 11.06
CA ALA A 461 4.27 -20.29 11.77
C ALA A 461 3.43 -19.43 12.73
N VAL A 462 2.26 -18.97 12.27
CA VAL A 462 1.33 -18.21 13.13
C VAL A 462 0.84 -19.07 14.31
N LYS A 463 0.48 -20.33 14.08
CA LYS A 463 0.09 -21.25 15.16
C LYS A 463 1.22 -21.46 16.17
N THR A 464 2.43 -21.68 15.65
CA THR A 464 3.64 -21.85 16.48
C THR A 464 3.90 -20.61 17.31
N ALA A 465 3.89 -19.42 16.70
CA ALA A 465 4.07 -18.16 17.42
C ALA A 465 3.03 -17.96 18.53
N LEU A 466 1.76 -18.25 18.26
CA LEU A 466 0.69 -18.19 19.25
C LEU A 466 0.86 -19.23 20.36
N SER A 467 1.43 -20.41 20.07
CA SER A 467 1.68 -21.46 21.08
C SER A 467 2.88 -21.16 22.00
N LEU A 468 3.74 -20.22 21.62
CA LEU A 468 4.85 -19.74 22.45
C LEU A 468 4.39 -18.69 23.46
N ASP A 469 3.12 -18.31 23.44
CA ASP A 469 2.50 -17.51 24.50
C ASP A 469 2.47 -18.30 25.81
N ASP A 470 3.20 -17.80 26.78
CA ASP A 470 3.30 -18.38 28.13
C ASP A 470 2.35 -17.71 29.15
N GLY A 471 1.38 -16.95 28.66
CA GLY A 471 0.40 -16.20 29.47
C GLY A 471 0.96 -14.94 30.12
N ARG A 472 2.16 -14.49 29.72
CA ARG A 472 2.82 -13.29 30.25
C ARG A 472 2.86 -12.10 29.27
N ASN A 473 1.89 -12.02 28.36
CA ASN A 473 1.75 -10.95 27.37
C ASN A 473 2.94 -10.81 26.40
N PRO A 474 3.21 -11.79 25.50
CA PRO A 474 4.22 -11.63 24.48
C PRO A 474 3.75 -10.65 23.39
N LEU A 475 4.73 -9.97 22.76
CA LEU A 475 4.52 -9.21 21.51
C LEU A 475 4.89 -10.09 20.31
N ILE A 476 3.96 -10.28 19.40
CA ILE A 476 4.17 -11.05 18.18
C ILE A 476 4.21 -10.10 16.97
N PHE A 477 5.27 -10.19 16.18
CA PHE A 477 5.41 -9.44 14.93
C PHE A 477 5.46 -10.38 13.72
N ILE A 478 4.74 -10.04 12.65
CA ILE A 478 4.70 -10.77 11.38
C ILE A 478 5.18 -9.83 10.28
N GLY A 479 6.30 -10.16 9.62
CA GLY A 479 6.86 -9.27 8.60
C GLY A 479 7.93 -9.90 7.72
N GLY A 480 8.47 -9.09 6.78
CA GLY A 480 9.52 -9.47 5.84
C GLY A 480 9.02 -9.78 4.42
N SER A 481 7.73 -10.03 4.23
CA SER A 481 7.16 -10.30 2.91
C SER A 481 5.68 -9.98 2.83
N THR A 482 5.25 -9.43 1.70
CA THR A 482 3.81 -9.26 1.37
C THR A 482 3.08 -10.60 1.35
N TYR A 483 3.72 -11.67 0.89
CA TYR A 483 3.12 -13.01 0.85
C TYR A 483 2.88 -13.56 2.26
N LEU A 484 3.86 -13.41 3.14
CA LEU A 484 3.70 -13.82 4.54
C LEU A 484 2.50 -13.11 5.17
N LEU A 485 2.38 -11.81 4.93
CA LEU A 485 1.25 -11.05 5.46
C LEU A 485 -0.09 -11.50 4.88
N SER A 486 -0.16 -11.74 3.56
CA SER A 486 -1.36 -12.23 2.89
C SER A 486 -1.84 -13.57 3.48
N GLU A 487 -0.93 -14.54 3.62
CA GLU A 487 -1.23 -15.85 4.18
C GLU A 487 -1.61 -15.76 5.68
N ALA A 488 -0.90 -14.95 6.45
CA ALA A 488 -1.19 -14.73 7.86
C ALA A 488 -2.54 -14.01 8.08
N SER A 489 -2.85 -12.98 7.29
CA SER A 489 -4.13 -12.27 7.36
C SER A 489 -5.30 -13.22 7.05
N SER A 490 -5.15 -14.07 6.02
CA SER A 490 -6.13 -15.09 5.68
C SER A 490 -6.38 -16.07 6.85
N PHE A 491 -5.32 -16.43 7.60
CA PHE A 491 -5.43 -17.27 8.79
C PHE A 491 -6.28 -16.63 9.88
N PHE A 492 -6.12 -15.32 10.14
CA PHE A 492 -6.89 -14.62 11.17
C PHE A 492 -8.33 -14.38 10.72
N VAL A 493 -8.56 -13.96 9.48
CA VAL A 493 -9.91 -13.76 8.91
C VAL A 493 -10.74 -15.04 8.98
N SER A 494 -10.17 -16.19 8.58
CA SER A 494 -10.88 -17.48 8.57
C SER A 494 -11.32 -17.97 9.97
N ARG A 495 -10.81 -17.39 11.05
CA ARG A 495 -11.10 -17.74 12.45
C ARG A 495 -11.88 -16.69 13.20
N GLY A 496 -12.30 -15.62 12.53
CA GLY A 496 -13.12 -14.57 13.15
C GLY A 496 -12.37 -13.70 14.17
N PHE A 497 -11.02 -13.64 14.05
CA PHE A 497 -10.18 -12.75 14.85
C PHE A 497 -10.11 -11.36 14.25
#